data_8e14ecca753a7d4189fcb77a84419dbc
#
_entry.id   8e14ecca753a7d4189fcb77a84419dbc
#
_cell.length_a   1.000
_cell.length_b   1.000
_cell.length_c   1.000
_cell.angle_alpha   90.00
_cell.angle_beta   90.00
_cell.angle_gamma   90.00
#
_symmetry.space_group_name_H-M   'P 1'
#
loop_
_entity.id
_entity.type
_entity.pdbx_description
1 polymer ?
#
loop_
_entity_poly.entity_id
_entity_poly.type
_entity_poly.pdbx_seq_one_letter_code
_entity_poly.pdbx_strand_id
1 'polypeptide(L)'
;MKKIILILFFLNLYLFNCDGTVNGKTLCESECEHGDCIQISNDDTKFFCNCHEGYVTYPDDSQNKCNYRKKSQLKAFLLELLLCYGAGHFYIHNYKRAIPKLVVFAFFYCLFIALRIVTKAKEENKKANLIISISAGISLLGMITWQIIDLVGFGKNQFDDGNNIGLRMW
;
A
#
# COMPACT_ATOMS: atom_id res chain seq x y z
N MET A 1 -17.96 10.36 -16.37
CA MET A 1 -17.08 10.35 -15.20
C MET A 1 -17.67 9.63 -13.98
N LYS A 2 -18.95 9.89 -13.57
CA LYS A 2 -19.56 9.22 -12.38
C LYS A 2 -19.57 7.68 -12.43
N LYS A 3 -19.75 7.05 -13.60
CA LYS A 3 -19.77 5.59 -13.76
C LYS A 3 -18.41 4.91 -13.57
N ILE A 4 -17.30 5.58 -13.90
CA ILE A 4 -15.94 5.04 -13.76
C ILE A 4 -15.53 4.97 -12.27
N ILE A 5 -15.89 6.00 -11.49
CA ILE A 5 -15.63 6.03 -10.04
C ILE A 5 -16.37 4.91 -9.31
N LEU A 6 -17.61 4.62 -9.73
CA LEU A 6 -18.41 3.54 -9.14
C LEU A 6 -17.80 2.16 -9.42
N ILE A 7 -17.31 1.92 -10.64
CA ILE A 7 -16.65 0.66 -11.03
C ILE A 7 -15.36 0.43 -10.23
N LEU A 8 -14.56 1.49 -10.04
CA LEU A 8 -13.34 1.42 -9.22
C LEU A 8 -13.65 1.14 -7.73
N PHE A 9 -14.77 1.66 -7.21
CA PHE A 9 -15.22 1.39 -5.84
C PHE A 9 -15.68 -0.06 -5.66
N PHE A 10 -16.40 -0.62 -6.62
CA PHE A 10 -16.82 -2.03 -6.59
C PHE A 10 -15.69 -3.02 -6.82
N LEU A 11 -14.69 -2.70 -7.65
CA LEU A 11 -13.50 -3.54 -7.80
C LEU A 11 -12.70 -3.67 -6.48
N ASN A 12 -12.65 -2.62 -5.66
CA ASN A 12 -12.02 -2.68 -4.34
C ASN A 12 -12.76 -3.62 -3.37
N LEU A 13 -14.09 -3.70 -3.45
CA LEU A 13 -14.88 -4.58 -2.56
C LEU A 13 -14.71 -6.07 -2.89
N TYR A 14 -14.50 -6.42 -4.15
CA TYR A 14 -14.35 -7.82 -4.59
C TYR A 14 -12.98 -8.44 -4.26
N LEU A 15 -11.96 -7.64 -3.96
CA LEU A 15 -10.61 -8.14 -3.65
C LEU A 15 -10.41 -8.50 -2.17
N PHE A 16 -11.44 -8.36 -1.33
CA PHE A 16 -11.31 -8.51 0.13
C PHE A 16 -11.86 -9.82 0.71
N ASN A 17 -12.46 -10.71 -0.09
CA ASN A 17 -13.05 -11.94 0.47
C ASN A 17 -12.38 -13.19 -0.08
N CYS A 18 -11.66 -13.90 0.77
CA CYS A 18 -11.61 -15.37 0.79
C CYS A 18 -10.95 -15.86 2.06
N ASP A 19 -11.66 -16.65 2.82
CA ASP A 19 -11.07 -17.46 3.84
C ASP A 19 -11.79 -18.78 4.09
N GLY A 20 -11.04 -19.80 4.37
CA GLY A 20 -11.50 -21.16 4.52
C GLY A 20 -10.95 -21.87 5.75
N THR A 21 -11.73 -22.66 6.35
CA THR A 21 -11.61 -23.33 7.67
C THR A 21 -10.95 -24.69 7.61
N VAL A 22 -10.39 -25.16 8.74
CA VAL A 22 -9.77 -26.48 8.88
C VAL A 22 -9.93 -27.10 10.26
N ASN A 23 -9.97 -28.42 10.33
CA ASN A 23 -10.09 -29.25 11.52
C ASN A 23 -8.90 -30.19 11.74
N GLY A 24 -8.57 -30.45 13.01
CA GLY A 24 -7.86 -31.63 13.49
C GLY A 24 -6.33 -31.59 13.35
N LYS A 25 -5.64 -30.90 14.26
CA LYS A 25 -4.17 -30.81 14.26
C LYS A 25 -3.54 -31.39 15.53
N THR A 26 -2.34 -31.98 15.41
CA THR A 26 -1.46 -32.32 16.54
C THR A 26 -1.02 -31.06 17.28
N LEU A 27 -0.54 -31.19 18.53
CA LEU A 27 -0.21 -30.04 19.39
C LEU A 27 0.78 -29.06 18.69
N CYS A 28 1.74 -29.58 17.96
CA CYS A 28 2.72 -28.83 17.19
C CYS A 28 2.08 -28.11 15.99
N GLU A 29 1.14 -28.73 15.28
CA GLU A 29 0.44 -28.12 14.14
C GLU A 29 -0.52 -27.00 14.55
N SER A 30 -1.00 -26.99 15.82
CA SER A 30 -1.88 -25.93 16.31
C SER A 30 -1.15 -24.61 16.54
N GLU A 31 0.18 -24.63 16.71
CA GLU A 31 0.99 -23.44 16.95
C GLU A 31 1.58 -22.84 15.65
N CYS A 32 1.69 -23.64 14.56
CA CYS A 32 2.14 -23.20 13.25
C CYS A 32 0.94 -22.97 12.32
N GLU A 33 0.43 -21.74 12.27
CA GLU A 33 -0.82 -21.45 11.54
C GLU A 33 -0.67 -21.62 10.02
N HIS A 34 0.46 -21.12 9.46
CA HIS A 34 0.78 -21.24 8.03
C HIS A 34 2.24 -21.65 7.84
N GLY A 35 2.61 -22.84 8.31
CA GLY A 35 3.97 -23.36 8.21
C GLY A 35 4.05 -24.82 8.61
N ASP A 36 5.19 -25.43 8.31
CA ASP A 36 5.51 -26.79 8.71
C ASP A 36 6.15 -26.78 10.10
N CYS A 37 5.64 -27.64 10.97
CA CYS A 37 6.21 -27.84 12.27
C CYS A 37 7.40 -28.80 12.19
N ILE A 38 8.57 -28.35 12.63
CA ILE A 38 9.80 -29.16 12.66
C ILE A 38 10.21 -29.37 14.11
N GLN A 39 10.18 -30.62 14.53
CA GLN A 39 10.64 -31.02 15.85
C GLN A 39 12.17 -31.02 15.93
N ILE A 40 12.71 -30.44 16.99
CA ILE A 40 14.16 -30.44 17.21
C ILE A 40 14.54 -31.79 17.84
N SER A 41 15.30 -32.58 17.08
CA SER A 41 15.75 -33.93 17.47
C SER A 41 16.53 -33.92 18.78
N ASN A 42 15.95 -34.19 19.90
CA ASN A 42 16.43 -34.51 21.23
C ASN A 42 15.55 -33.96 22.36
N ASP A 43 14.50 -33.21 22.02
CA ASP A 43 13.61 -32.66 23.02
C ASP A 43 12.20 -32.63 22.43
N ASP A 44 11.36 -33.58 22.87
CA ASP A 44 9.98 -33.75 22.39
C ASP A 44 9.09 -32.53 22.67
N THR A 45 9.60 -31.57 23.44
CA THR A 45 8.87 -30.35 23.80
C THR A 45 9.28 -29.13 22.98
N LYS A 46 10.37 -29.23 22.19
CA LYS A 46 10.86 -28.11 21.39
C LYS A 46 10.63 -28.32 19.90
N PHE A 47 9.95 -27.38 19.30
CA PHE A 47 9.73 -27.32 17.85
C PHE A 47 9.92 -25.90 17.34
N PHE A 48 10.18 -25.77 16.05
CA PHE A 48 10.11 -24.48 15.37
C PHE A 48 9.20 -24.60 14.16
N CYS A 49 8.61 -23.47 13.79
CA CYS A 49 7.75 -23.38 12.62
C CYS A 49 8.54 -22.86 11.42
N ASN A 50 8.60 -23.66 10.36
CA ASN A 50 9.09 -23.23 9.06
C ASN A 50 7.91 -22.62 8.28
N CYS A 51 7.82 -21.29 8.25
CA CYS A 51 6.70 -20.62 7.63
C CYS A 51 6.65 -20.83 6.12
N HIS A 52 5.47 -21.12 5.60
CA HIS A 52 5.24 -21.18 4.15
C HIS A 52 5.59 -19.84 3.49
N GLU A 53 5.91 -19.90 2.19
CA GLU A 53 6.27 -18.71 1.44
C GLU A 53 5.21 -17.60 1.56
N GLY A 54 5.68 -16.43 1.94
CA GLY A 54 4.82 -15.26 2.14
C GLY A 54 4.20 -15.13 3.54
N TYR A 55 4.55 -16.01 4.49
CA TYR A 55 4.15 -15.89 5.88
C TYR A 55 5.36 -15.66 6.79
N VAL A 56 5.14 -15.00 7.92
CA VAL A 56 6.12 -14.81 9.00
C VAL A 56 5.41 -14.79 10.35
N THR A 57 6.17 -14.99 11.40
CA THR A 57 5.67 -14.77 12.76
C THR A 57 5.68 -13.30 13.09
N TYR A 58 4.54 -12.75 13.53
CA TYR A 58 4.47 -11.37 13.99
C TYR A 58 3.36 -11.21 15.06
N PRO A 59 3.67 -10.53 16.18
CA PRO A 59 5.02 -10.14 16.63
C PRO A 59 5.92 -11.36 16.89
N ASP A 60 7.23 -11.16 17.00
CA ASP A 60 8.22 -12.25 17.13
C ASP A 60 8.00 -13.15 18.37
N ASP A 61 7.36 -12.60 19.41
CA ASP A 61 7.00 -13.28 20.65
C ASP A 61 5.61 -13.94 20.60
N SER A 62 4.94 -13.90 19.44
CA SER A 62 3.61 -14.53 19.28
C SER A 62 3.65 -16.03 19.57
N GLN A 63 2.65 -16.50 20.32
CA GLN A 63 2.42 -17.93 20.53
C GLN A 63 2.08 -18.63 19.21
N ASN A 64 1.28 -17.99 18.37
CA ASN A 64 0.95 -18.49 17.04
C ASN A 64 2.03 -18.10 16.05
N LYS A 65 2.83 -19.07 15.63
CA LYS A 65 3.87 -18.87 14.62
C LYS A 65 3.30 -18.85 13.21
N CYS A 66 3.99 -18.15 12.30
CA CYS A 66 3.57 -18.01 10.89
C CYS A 66 2.18 -17.39 10.71
N ASN A 67 1.78 -16.51 11.62
CA ASN A 67 0.45 -15.92 11.71
C ASN A 67 0.26 -14.69 10.81
N TYR A 68 1.33 -14.12 10.28
CA TYR A 68 1.26 -12.89 9.50
C TYR A 68 1.59 -13.12 8.03
N ARG A 69 0.64 -12.78 7.16
CA ARG A 69 0.83 -12.83 5.70
C ARG A 69 1.50 -11.55 5.19
N LYS A 70 2.68 -11.68 4.60
CA LYS A 70 3.39 -10.56 3.97
C LYS A 70 2.55 -9.91 2.89
N LYS A 71 2.55 -8.58 2.85
CA LYS A 71 1.89 -7.82 1.79
C LYS A 71 2.63 -8.01 0.46
N SER A 72 1.88 -8.07 -0.63
CA SER A 72 2.44 -8.26 -1.97
C SER A 72 3.03 -6.97 -2.52
N GLN A 73 4.30 -7.00 -2.89
CA GLN A 73 4.99 -5.91 -3.57
C GLN A 73 4.31 -5.54 -4.90
N LEU A 74 3.93 -6.54 -5.70
CA LEU A 74 3.24 -6.32 -6.98
C LEU A 74 1.94 -5.57 -6.80
N LYS A 75 1.11 -5.98 -5.81
CA LYS A 75 -0.16 -5.28 -5.55
C LYS A 75 0.06 -3.84 -5.11
N ALA A 76 1.04 -3.59 -4.23
CA ALA A 76 1.39 -2.24 -3.81
C ALA A 76 1.85 -1.37 -5.00
N PHE A 77 2.73 -1.91 -5.84
CA PHE A 77 3.22 -1.24 -7.05
C PHE A 77 2.07 -0.91 -8.02
N LEU A 78 1.20 -1.88 -8.32
CA LEU A 78 0.06 -1.67 -9.23
C LEU A 78 -0.93 -0.66 -8.69
N LEU A 79 -1.24 -0.71 -7.38
CA LEU A 79 -2.11 0.28 -6.75
C LEU A 79 -1.51 1.68 -6.82
N GLU A 80 -0.20 1.82 -6.58
CA GLU A 80 0.49 3.10 -6.68
C GLU A 80 0.54 3.62 -8.13
N LEU A 81 0.76 2.71 -9.10
CA LEU A 81 0.77 3.06 -10.53
C LEU A 81 -0.60 3.53 -11.02
N LEU A 82 -1.68 2.84 -10.63
CA LEU A 82 -3.02 3.09 -11.17
C LEU A 82 -3.76 4.23 -10.45
N LEU A 83 -3.58 4.35 -9.14
CA LEU A 83 -4.34 5.30 -8.31
C LEU A 83 -3.53 6.53 -7.89
N CYS A 84 -2.21 6.49 -7.96
CA CYS A 84 -1.26 7.61 -7.80
C CYS A 84 -1.24 8.34 -6.44
N TYR A 85 -2.26 8.22 -5.59
CA TYR A 85 -2.44 9.03 -4.37
C TYR A 85 -1.87 8.39 -3.10
N GLY A 86 -0.84 7.55 -3.22
CA GLY A 86 -0.30 6.79 -2.09
C GLY A 86 -1.08 5.51 -1.82
N ALA A 87 -1.88 5.02 -2.76
CA ALA A 87 -2.69 3.82 -2.61
C ALA A 87 -1.84 2.56 -2.32
N GLY A 88 -0.65 2.45 -2.92
CA GLY A 88 0.30 1.40 -2.61
C GLY A 88 0.77 1.47 -1.16
N HIS A 89 1.07 2.66 -0.65
CA HIS A 89 1.44 2.86 0.75
C HIS A 89 0.29 2.59 1.72
N PHE A 90 -0.96 2.94 1.37
CA PHE A 90 -2.13 2.55 2.15
C PHE A 90 -2.31 1.04 2.22
N TYR A 91 -2.13 0.34 1.08
CA TYR A 91 -2.23 -1.12 1.03
C TYR A 91 -1.23 -1.81 1.96
N ILE A 92 0.00 -1.33 2.04
CA ILE A 92 1.03 -1.87 2.93
C ILE A 92 0.96 -1.30 4.35
N HIS A 93 -0.07 -0.50 4.68
CA HIS A 93 -0.26 0.17 5.97
C HIS A 93 0.85 1.16 6.35
N ASN A 94 1.65 1.62 5.39
CA ASN A 94 2.68 2.65 5.61
C ASN A 94 2.06 4.05 5.61
N TYR A 95 1.28 4.35 6.62
CA TYR A 95 0.54 5.61 6.76
C TYR A 95 1.45 6.84 6.85
N LYS A 96 2.69 6.67 7.35
CA LYS A 96 3.67 7.76 7.42
C LYS A 96 4.00 8.36 6.05
N ARG A 97 3.93 7.57 4.99
CA ARG A 97 4.11 8.02 3.60
C ARG A 97 2.79 8.27 2.88
N ALA A 98 1.78 7.46 3.14
CA ALA A 98 0.47 7.57 2.49
C ALA A 98 -0.24 8.88 2.79
N ILE A 99 -0.33 9.26 4.07
CA ILE A 99 -1.09 10.44 4.51
C ILE A 99 -0.49 11.76 3.97
N PRO A 100 0.82 12.04 4.13
CA PRO A 100 1.39 13.27 3.58
C PRO A 100 1.19 13.39 2.07
N LYS A 101 1.33 12.29 1.33
CA LYS A 101 1.12 12.27 -0.12
C LYS A 101 -0.33 12.63 -0.47
N LEU A 102 -1.30 12.00 0.20
CA LEU A 102 -2.72 12.28 -0.02
C LEU A 102 -3.06 13.76 0.30
N VAL A 103 -2.54 14.30 1.40
CA VAL A 103 -2.77 15.70 1.79
C VAL A 103 -2.20 16.66 0.77
N VAL A 104 -0.97 16.43 0.30
CA VAL A 104 -0.33 17.25 -0.73
C VAL A 104 -1.14 17.23 -2.03
N PHE A 105 -1.56 16.06 -2.49
CA PHE A 105 -2.41 15.94 -3.68
C PHE A 105 -3.75 16.67 -3.51
N ALA A 106 -4.43 16.47 -2.38
CA ALA A 106 -5.71 17.14 -2.11
C ALA A 106 -5.55 18.67 -2.09
N PHE A 107 -4.48 19.17 -1.47
CA PHE A 107 -4.18 20.60 -1.43
C PHE A 107 -3.98 21.18 -2.83
N PHE A 108 -3.13 20.58 -3.66
CA PHE A 108 -2.91 21.06 -5.02
C PHE A 108 -4.16 20.94 -5.89
N TYR A 109 -4.96 19.90 -5.71
CA TYR A 109 -6.23 19.75 -6.41
C TYR A 109 -7.23 20.86 -6.06
N CYS A 110 -7.39 21.15 -4.77
CA CYS A 110 -8.24 22.26 -4.30
C CYS A 110 -7.73 23.62 -4.79
N LEU A 111 -6.41 23.84 -4.71
CA LEU A 111 -5.78 25.05 -5.21
C LEU A 111 -6.03 25.22 -6.71
N PHE A 112 -5.86 24.18 -7.51
CA PHE A 112 -6.12 24.20 -8.95
C PHE A 112 -7.58 24.57 -9.26
N ILE A 113 -8.55 24.00 -8.53
CA ILE A 113 -9.97 24.35 -8.71
C ILE A 113 -10.21 25.81 -8.35
N ALA A 114 -9.69 26.28 -7.21
CA ALA A 114 -9.86 27.66 -6.78
C ALA A 114 -9.28 28.64 -7.82
N LEU A 115 -8.08 28.35 -8.32
CA LEU A 115 -7.46 29.16 -9.35
C LEU A 115 -8.27 29.17 -10.66
N ARG A 116 -8.84 28.04 -11.07
CA ARG A 116 -9.73 27.97 -12.24
C ARG A 116 -10.99 28.80 -12.09
N ILE A 117 -11.58 28.83 -10.88
CA ILE A 117 -12.76 29.67 -10.59
C ILE A 117 -12.40 31.15 -10.68
N VAL A 118 -11.29 31.55 -10.06
CA VAL A 118 -10.83 32.94 -10.05
C VAL A 118 -10.47 33.44 -11.45
N THR A 119 -9.80 32.59 -12.27
CA THR A 119 -9.44 33.00 -13.64
C THR A 119 -10.61 33.15 -14.58
N LYS A 120 -11.66 32.29 -14.42
CA LYS A 120 -12.91 32.47 -15.17
C LYS A 120 -13.63 33.77 -14.83
N ALA A 121 -13.51 34.24 -13.57
CA ALA A 121 -14.12 35.48 -13.13
C ALA A 121 -13.38 36.75 -13.58
N LYS A 122 -12.09 36.62 -13.98
CA LYS A 122 -11.22 37.74 -14.43
C LYS A 122 -10.58 37.44 -15.79
N GLU A 123 -11.38 37.35 -16.83
CA GLU A 123 -10.91 37.04 -18.20
C GLU A 123 -9.86 38.05 -18.76
N GLU A 124 -9.77 39.26 -18.21
CA GLU A 124 -8.93 40.35 -18.72
C GLU A 124 -7.42 40.27 -18.35
N ASN A 125 -7.04 39.44 -17.35
CA ASN A 125 -5.66 39.54 -16.84
C ASN A 125 -4.75 38.42 -17.34
N LYS A 126 -4.24 38.57 -18.59
CA LYS A 126 -3.31 37.62 -19.27
C LYS A 126 -2.08 37.26 -18.43
N LYS A 127 -1.54 38.23 -17.65
CA LYS A 127 -0.33 38.00 -16.81
C LYS A 127 -0.65 37.07 -15.64
N ALA A 128 -1.79 37.23 -14.97
CA ALA A 128 -2.21 36.35 -13.89
C ALA A 128 -2.42 34.90 -14.38
N ASN A 129 -3.06 34.74 -15.54
CA ASN A 129 -3.25 33.43 -16.16
C ASN A 129 -1.93 32.73 -16.49
N LEU A 130 -0.92 33.47 -16.96
CA LEU A 130 0.40 32.91 -17.24
C LEU A 130 1.10 32.43 -15.96
N ILE A 131 1.12 33.23 -14.90
CA ILE A 131 1.74 32.86 -13.60
C ILE A 131 1.06 31.61 -13.04
N ILE A 132 -0.27 31.53 -13.06
CA ILE A 132 -1.03 30.38 -12.59
C ILE A 132 -0.67 29.13 -13.41
N SER A 133 -0.57 29.24 -14.74
CA SER A 133 -0.22 28.11 -15.59
C SER A 133 1.20 27.61 -15.32
N ILE A 134 2.15 28.49 -15.10
CA ILE A 134 3.54 28.13 -14.76
C ILE A 134 3.58 27.43 -13.38
N SER A 135 2.93 27.99 -12.37
CA SER A 135 2.91 27.38 -11.03
C SER A 135 2.24 26.01 -11.02
N ALA A 136 1.16 25.84 -11.75
CA ALA A 136 0.50 24.56 -11.92
C ALA A 136 1.41 23.53 -12.63
N GLY A 137 2.17 23.96 -13.65
CA GLY A 137 3.14 23.13 -14.33
C GLY A 137 4.27 22.64 -13.41
N ILE A 138 4.84 23.52 -12.61
CA ILE A 138 5.89 23.17 -11.63
C ILE A 138 5.34 22.19 -10.57
N SER A 139 4.14 22.44 -10.06
CA SER A 139 3.50 21.54 -9.10
C SER A 139 3.24 20.15 -9.67
N LEU A 140 2.78 20.08 -10.92
CA LEU A 140 2.56 18.81 -11.61
C LEU A 140 3.88 18.03 -11.80
N LEU A 141 4.95 18.69 -12.21
CA LEU A 141 6.27 18.07 -12.32
C LEU A 141 6.75 17.51 -10.98
N GLY A 142 6.58 18.25 -9.89
CA GLY A 142 6.92 17.78 -8.55
C GLY A 142 6.14 16.53 -8.15
N MET A 143 4.84 16.49 -8.43
CA MET A 143 3.99 15.32 -8.15
C MET A 143 4.39 14.10 -9.00
N ILE A 144 4.68 14.30 -10.27
CA ILE A 144 5.15 13.21 -11.15
C ILE A 144 6.49 12.66 -10.65
N THR A 145 7.42 13.54 -10.26
CA THR A 145 8.73 13.13 -9.73
C THR A 145 8.55 12.28 -8.46
N TRP A 146 7.70 12.71 -7.54
CA TRP A 146 7.41 11.94 -6.33
C TRP A 146 6.81 10.56 -6.67
N GLN A 147 5.87 10.53 -7.62
CA GLN A 147 5.27 9.27 -8.08
C GLN A 147 6.30 8.30 -8.65
N ILE A 148 7.24 8.80 -9.46
CA ILE A 148 8.32 7.97 -10.03
C ILE A 148 9.22 7.42 -8.92
N ILE A 149 9.58 8.22 -7.91
CA ILE A 149 10.39 7.79 -6.78
C ILE A 149 9.70 6.64 -6.03
N ASP A 150 8.40 6.76 -5.75
CA ASP A 150 7.65 5.71 -5.07
C ASP A 150 7.55 4.43 -5.92
N LEU A 151 7.29 4.55 -7.22
CA LEU A 151 7.25 3.39 -8.12
C LEU A 151 8.61 2.67 -8.18
N VAL A 152 9.70 3.41 -8.26
CA VAL A 152 11.06 2.83 -8.21
C VAL A 152 11.31 2.17 -6.84
N GLY A 153 10.88 2.80 -5.76
CA GLY A 153 10.99 2.25 -4.41
C GLY A 153 10.25 0.92 -4.24
N PHE A 154 9.01 0.84 -4.74
CA PHE A 154 8.26 -0.43 -4.78
C PHE A 154 8.93 -1.46 -5.69
N GLY A 155 9.38 -1.05 -6.88
CA GLY A 155 10.07 -1.94 -7.81
C GLY A 155 11.35 -2.56 -7.22
N LYS A 156 12.06 -1.83 -6.39
CA LYS A 156 13.28 -2.27 -5.70
C LYS A 156 13.03 -2.92 -4.34
N ASN A 157 11.79 -3.12 -3.93
CA ASN A 157 11.41 -3.63 -2.61
C ASN A 157 12.05 -2.86 -1.44
N GLN A 158 12.09 -1.53 -1.54
CA GLN A 158 12.69 -0.65 -0.53
C GLN A 158 11.71 -0.26 0.59
N PHE A 159 10.46 -0.68 0.49
CA PHE A 159 9.43 -0.35 1.48
C PHE A 159 9.03 -1.59 2.26
N ASP A 160 9.03 -1.43 3.58
CA ASP A 160 8.42 -2.36 4.49
C ASP A 160 6.94 -2.00 4.70
N ASP A 161 6.16 -2.96 5.17
CA ASP A 161 4.80 -2.70 5.60
C ASP A 161 4.75 -1.88 6.91
N GLY A 162 3.55 -1.52 7.37
CA GLY A 162 3.37 -0.75 8.60
C GLY A 162 3.90 -1.43 9.87
N ASN A 163 4.22 -2.71 9.81
CA ASN A 163 4.81 -3.51 10.87
C ASN A 163 6.33 -3.69 10.71
N ASN A 164 6.97 -2.98 9.78
CA ASN A 164 8.37 -3.11 9.39
C ASN A 164 8.75 -4.51 8.86
N ILE A 165 7.80 -5.20 8.25
CA ILE A 165 8.00 -6.51 7.62
C ILE A 165 8.19 -6.29 6.13
N GLY A 166 9.29 -6.83 5.58
CA GLY A 166 9.56 -6.76 4.15
C GLY A 166 8.42 -7.36 3.30
N LEU A 167 8.14 -6.76 2.15
CA LEU A 167 7.09 -7.22 1.25
C LEU A 167 7.47 -8.57 0.62
N ARG A 168 6.45 -9.36 0.26
CA ARG A 168 6.65 -10.55 -0.58
C ARG A 168 6.95 -10.09 -2.00
N MET A 169 8.09 -10.54 -2.55
CA MET A 169 8.47 -10.26 -3.94
C MET A 169 7.42 -10.84 -4.92
N TRP A 170 7.52 -10.42 -6.16
CA TRP A 170 6.63 -10.84 -7.27
C TRP A 170 6.48 -12.35 -7.38
#